data_d7b6d951794cdf6aa99a637a4f8b9df2
#
_entry.id   d7b6d951794cdf6aa99a637a4f8b9df2
#
_cell.length_a   1.000
_cell.length_b   1.000
_cell.length_c   1.000
_cell.angle_alpha   90.00
_cell.angle_beta   90.00
_cell.angle_gamma   90.00
#
_symmetry.space_group_name_H-M   'P 1'
#
loop_
_entity.id
_entity.type
_entity.pdbx_description
1 polymer ?
#
loop_
_entity_poly.entity_id
_entity_poly.type
_entity_poly.pdbx_seq_one_letter_code
_entity_poly.pdbx_strand_id
1 'polypeptide(L)'
;VTKNHRVYIEFGLEYARTFKNHNITALLLYNQSKYYDPNLEFLIPNGYQGIVGRITYNFKSRYLAEFNIGYNGTENFAPGKRFGVFPAYSLGWVVTEESFFPRNQYLTFMKIRGSYGVVGNDKIGGDRFLYRPTSYSYGGKYHWGEDGSTYQTYKGAYEGKLGNPDLTWEKAHKMNI
;
A
#
# COMPACT_ATOMS: atom_id res chain seq x y z
N VAL A 1 -22.29 -17.15 -16.22
CA VAL A 1 -21.01 -17.53 -15.60
C VAL A 1 -20.12 -16.32 -15.58
N THR A 2 -19.91 -15.75 -14.41
CA THR A 2 -19.03 -14.59 -14.22
C THR A 2 -17.58 -15.09 -14.15
N LYS A 3 -16.72 -14.60 -15.05
CA LYS A 3 -15.30 -14.97 -15.05
C LYS A 3 -14.48 -13.78 -14.59
N ASN A 4 -13.80 -13.91 -13.46
CA ASN A 4 -12.74 -13.00 -13.06
C ASN A 4 -11.39 -13.51 -13.57
N HIS A 5 -10.46 -12.60 -13.76
CA HIS A 5 -9.12 -12.91 -14.26
C HIS A 5 -8.08 -12.12 -13.49
N ARG A 6 -7.04 -12.81 -13.00
CA ARG A 6 -5.92 -12.17 -12.30
C ARG A 6 -4.60 -12.60 -12.93
N VAL A 7 -3.76 -11.61 -13.22
CA VAL A 7 -2.36 -11.82 -13.63
C VAL A 7 -1.49 -11.25 -12.52
N TYR A 8 -0.50 -12.03 -12.10
CA TYR A 8 0.51 -11.62 -11.16
C TYR A 8 1.89 -11.97 -11.73
N ILE A 9 2.78 -11.00 -11.73
CA ILE A 9 4.17 -11.16 -12.18
C ILE A 9 5.06 -10.67 -11.05
N GLU A 10 6.08 -11.45 -10.73
CA GLU A 10 7.08 -11.11 -9.73
C GLU A 10 8.48 -11.44 -10.25
N PHE A 11 9.41 -10.55 -10.00
CA PHE A 11 10.83 -10.75 -10.26
C PHE A 11 11.62 -10.32 -9.04
N GLY A 12 12.48 -11.20 -8.54
CA GLY A 12 13.33 -10.96 -7.37
C GLY A 12 14.80 -11.20 -7.68
N LEU A 13 15.64 -10.29 -7.19
CA LEU A 13 17.10 -10.42 -7.18
C LEU A 13 17.57 -10.40 -5.74
N GLU A 14 18.25 -11.45 -5.33
CA GLU A 14 18.79 -11.58 -3.98
C GLU A 14 20.31 -11.67 -4.02
N TYR A 15 20.95 -10.94 -3.12
CA TYR A 15 22.38 -11.01 -2.87
C TYR A 15 22.63 -11.29 -1.39
N ALA A 16 23.46 -12.30 -1.09
CA ALA A 16 23.85 -12.62 0.26
C ALA A 16 25.36 -12.87 0.32
N ARG A 17 26.04 -12.24 1.26
CA ARG A 17 27.48 -12.43 1.46
C ARG A 17 27.89 -12.26 2.91
N THR A 18 28.82 -13.13 3.30
CA THR A 18 29.47 -13.08 4.62
C THR A 18 30.93 -12.68 4.45
N PHE A 19 31.34 -11.63 5.17
CA PHE A 19 32.72 -11.15 5.25
C PHE A 19 33.20 -11.26 6.69
N LYS A 20 33.96 -12.29 7.01
CA LYS A 20 34.39 -12.53 8.40
C LYS A 20 33.21 -12.52 9.37
N ASN A 21 33.03 -11.41 10.09
CA ASN A 21 31.98 -11.22 11.09
C ASN A 21 30.78 -10.40 10.59
N HIS A 22 30.78 -10.02 9.31
CA HIS A 22 29.76 -9.17 8.69
C HIS A 22 28.90 -10.01 7.75
N ASN A 23 27.62 -10.08 7.97
CA ASN A 23 26.66 -10.70 7.08
C ASN A 23 25.77 -9.62 6.48
N ILE A 24 25.74 -9.57 5.17
CA ILE A 24 24.93 -8.60 4.40
C ILE A 24 24.02 -9.40 3.49
N THR A 25 22.73 -9.08 3.52
CA THR A 25 21.79 -9.52 2.48
C THR A 25 21.10 -8.32 1.86
N ALA A 26 20.88 -8.39 0.57
CA ALA A 26 20.12 -7.39 -0.17
C ALA A 26 19.09 -8.09 -1.05
N LEU A 27 17.88 -7.55 -1.10
CA LEU A 27 16.79 -8.03 -1.95
C LEU A 27 16.26 -6.84 -2.74
N LEU A 28 16.13 -7.01 -4.03
CA LEU A 28 15.36 -6.13 -4.91
C LEU A 28 14.24 -6.96 -5.53
N LEU A 29 13.01 -6.54 -5.30
CA LEU A 29 11.83 -7.23 -5.78
C LEU A 29 10.96 -6.27 -6.58
N TYR A 30 10.56 -6.69 -7.77
CA TYR A 30 9.52 -6.04 -8.57
C TYR A 30 8.30 -6.93 -8.61
N ASN A 31 7.13 -6.34 -8.40
CA ASN A 31 5.87 -7.05 -8.57
C ASN A 31 4.84 -6.21 -9.33
N GLN A 32 3.97 -6.89 -10.04
CA GLN A 32 2.86 -6.29 -10.74
C GLN A 32 1.66 -7.24 -10.66
N SER A 33 0.49 -6.69 -10.34
CA SER A 33 -0.75 -7.43 -10.41
C SER A 33 -1.82 -6.67 -11.18
N LYS A 34 -2.61 -7.41 -11.95
CA LYS A 34 -3.78 -6.91 -12.65
C LYS A 34 -4.94 -7.84 -12.39
N TYR A 35 -6.03 -7.31 -11.85
CA TYR A 35 -7.24 -8.08 -11.54
C TYR A 35 -8.43 -7.47 -12.25
N TYR A 36 -9.11 -8.28 -13.03
CA TYR A 36 -10.34 -7.93 -13.73
C TYR A 36 -11.52 -8.70 -13.15
N ASP A 37 -12.56 -7.97 -12.81
CA ASP A 37 -13.84 -8.51 -12.36
C ASP A 37 -14.96 -7.77 -13.12
N PRO A 38 -15.76 -8.48 -13.94
CA PRO A 38 -16.85 -7.87 -14.69
C PRO A 38 -18.00 -7.34 -13.83
N ASN A 39 -18.04 -7.67 -12.53
CA ASN A 39 -19.05 -7.15 -11.58
C ASN A 39 -18.63 -5.85 -10.91
N LEU A 40 -17.41 -5.36 -11.15
CA LEU A 40 -16.98 -4.08 -10.61
C LEU A 40 -17.77 -2.94 -11.27
N GLU A 41 -18.14 -1.96 -10.48
CA GLU A 41 -18.82 -0.73 -10.91
C GLU A 41 -18.10 -0.05 -12.09
N PHE A 42 -16.78 -0.10 -12.09
CA PHE A 42 -15.94 0.34 -13.20
C PHE A 42 -15.32 -0.87 -13.89
N LEU A 43 -15.55 -1.03 -15.19
CA LEU A 43 -14.93 -2.08 -16.03
C LEU A 43 -13.39 -1.89 -16.20
N ILE A 44 -12.78 -1.16 -15.33
CA ILE A 44 -11.34 -0.91 -15.31
C ILE A 44 -10.69 -1.92 -14.34
N PRO A 45 -9.72 -2.72 -14.80
CA PRO A 45 -9.02 -3.66 -13.94
C PRO A 45 -8.37 -2.98 -12.74
N ASN A 46 -8.29 -3.66 -11.60
CA ASN A 46 -7.44 -3.24 -10.50
C ASN A 46 -5.98 -3.49 -10.90
N GLY A 47 -5.18 -2.44 -10.92
CA GLY A 47 -3.74 -2.48 -11.22
C GLY A 47 -2.93 -2.08 -10.00
N TYR A 48 -1.91 -2.86 -9.72
CA TYR A 48 -0.94 -2.58 -8.68
C TYR A 48 0.44 -2.93 -9.20
N GLN A 49 1.42 -2.09 -8.90
CA GLN A 49 2.82 -2.41 -9.17
C GLN A 49 3.70 -1.86 -8.06
N GLY A 50 4.81 -2.54 -7.80
CA GLY A 50 5.71 -2.14 -6.74
C GLY A 50 7.14 -2.58 -6.98
N ILE A 51 8.05 -1.78 -6.42
CA ILE A 51 9.45 -2.12 -6.27
C ILE A 51 9.74 -2.11 -4.77
N VAL A 52 10.35 -3.16 -4.27
CA VAL A 52 10.75 -3.29 -2.87
C VAL A 52 12.25 -3.52 -2.81
N GLY A 53 12.94 -2.68 -2.07
CA GLY A 53 14.33 -2.87 -1.69
C GLY A 53 14.43 -3.24 -0.21
N ARG A 54 15.24 -4.24 0.11
CA ARG A 54 15.59 -4.60 1.50
C ARG A 54 17.09 -4.81 1.60
N ILE A 55 17.68 -4.26 2.64
CA ILE A 55 19.07 -4.53 3.02
C ILE A 55 19.05 -4.93 4.49
N THR A 56 19.67 -6.08 4.80
CA THR A 56 19.90 -6.49 6.17
C THR A 56 21.41 -6.57 6.44
N TYR A 57 21.78 -6.17 7.62
CA TYR A 57 23.15 -6.22 8.10
C TYR A 57 23.21 -6.84 9.47
N ASN A 58 24.12 -7.78 9.65
CA ASN A 58 24.37 -8.45 10.91
C ASN A 58 25.88 -8.46 11.17
N PHE A 59 26.26 -7.89 12.31
CA PHE A 59 27.66 -7.90 12.77
C PHE A 59 27.80 -8.78 14.01
N LYS A 60 28.61 -9.86 13.89
CA LYS A 60 28.90 -10.83 14.97
C LYS A 60 27.66 -11.41 15.65
N SER A 61 26.51 -11.45 14.98
CA SER A 61 25.21 -11.81 15.58
C SER A 61 24.79 -10.94 16.77
N ARG A 62 25.46 -9.81 17.00
CA ARG A 62 25.19 -8.87 18.08
C ARG A 62 24.39 -7.66 17.64
N TYR A 63 24.82 -7.03 16.54
CA TYR A 63 24.21 -5.81 16.01
C TYR A 63 23.51 -6.15 14.72
N LEU A 64 22.25 -5.86 14.68
CA LEU A 64 21.36 -6.14 13.56
C LEU A 64 20.79 -4.82 13.06
N ALA A 65 20.83 -4.59 11.77
CA ALA A 65 20.19 -3.45 11.12
C ALA A 65 19.44 -3.94 9.89
N GLU A 66 18.26 -3.38 9.67
CA GLU A 66 17.47 -3.67 8.49
C GLU A 66 16.89 -2.36 7.96
N PHE A 67 17.00 -2.17 6.66
CA PHE A 67 16.37 -1.09 5.93
C PHE A 67 15.52 -1.66 4.82
N ASN A 68 14.27 -1.21 4.75
CA ASN A 68 13.32 -1.55 3.71
C ASN A 68 12.82 -0.27 3.06
N ILE A 69 12.60 -0.31 1.76
CA ILE A 69 11.94 0.75 1.02
C ILE A 69 10.97 0.13 0.03
N GLY A 70 9.71 0.54 0.09
CA GLY A 70 8.69 0.21 -0.90
C GLY A 70 8.39 1.42 -1.76
N TYR A 71 8.36 1.24 -3.08
CA TYR A 71 7.85 2.21 -4.05
C TYR A 71 6.68 1.57 -4.78
N ASN A 72 5.47 1.89 -4.33
CA ASN A 72 4.25 1.22 -4.75
C ASN A 72 3.33 2.16 -5.50
N GLY A 73 2.69 1.65 -6.54
CA GLY A 73 1.76 2.38 -7.37
C GLY A 73 0.42 1.67 -7.54
N THR A 74 -0.65 2.44 -7.56
CA THR A 74 -2.03 1.99 -7.77
C THR A 74 -2.75 2.93 -8.75
N GLU A 75 -3.70 2.41 -9.51
CA GLU A 75 -4.53 3.21 -10.40
C GLU A 75 -5.61 4.01 -9.67
N ASN A 76 -5.82 3.79 -8.38
CA ASN A 76 -6.85 4.48 -7.60
C ASN A 76 -6.64 6.00 -7.50
N PHE A 77 -5.43 6.48 -7.75
CA PHE A 77 -5.08 7.89 -7.71
C PHE A 77 -4.88 8.52 -9.09
N ALA A 78 -4.99 9.83 -9.16
CA ALA A 78 -4.78 10.60 -10.37
C ALA A 78 -3.37 10.39 -10.96
N PRO A 79 -3.18 10.52 -12.28
CA PRO A 79 -1.86 10.55 -12.88
C PRO A 79 -0.93 11.53 -12.17
N GLY A 80 0.29 11.11 -11.87
CA GLY A 80 1.25 11.90 -11.08
C GLY A 80 1.18 11.68 -9.57
N LYS A 81 0.08 11.11 -9.02
CA LYS A 81 -0.08 10.82 -7.58
C LYS A 81 -0.23 9.34 -7.24
N ARG A 82 -0.07 8.48 -8.23
CA ARG A 82 -0.25 7.02 -8.13
C ARG A 82 0.79 6.32 -7.28
N PHE A 83 2.00 6.87 -7.22
CA PHE A 83 3.13 6.23 -6.56
C PHE A 83 3.40 6.83 -5.19
N GLY A 84 3.64 5.94 -4.22
CA GLY A 84 4.04 6.29 -2.86
C GLY A 84 5.35 5.61 -2.47
N VAL A 85 6.14 6.30 -1.64
CA VAL A 85 7.38 5.79 -1.05
C VAL A 85 7.15 5.47 0.41
N PHE A 86 7.53 4.27 0.84
CA PHE A 86 7.26 3.72 2.17
C PHE A 86 8.55 3.13 2.75
N PRO A 87 9.38 3.97 3.41
CA PRO A 87 10.59 3.51 4.07
C PRO A 87 10.28 2.86 5.42
N ALA A 88 11.09 1.87 5.80
CA ALA A 88 11.09 1.30 7.13
C ALA A 88 12.50 0.87 7.51
N TYR A 89 12.84 1.00 8.79
CA TYR A 89 14.12 0.60 9.32
C TYR A 89 13.96 -0.01 10.71
N SER A 90 14.84 -0.93 11.03
CA SER A 90 14.92 -1.51 12.35
C SER A 90 16.37 -1.72 12.79
N LEU A 91 16.58 -1.60 14.07
CA LEU A 91 17.84 -1.89 14.74
C LEU A 91 17.60 -2.92 15.83
N GLY A 92 18.55 -3.83 16.01
CA GLY A 92 18.51 -4.84 17.05
C GLY A 92 19.87 -5.03 17.69
N TRP A 93 19.89 -5.24 18.99
CA TRP A 93 21.07 -5.52 19.74
C TRP A 93 20.86 -6.78 20.60
N VAL A 94 21.69 -7.78 20.38
CA VAL A 94 21.68 -9.03 21.17
C VAL A 94 22.66 -8.86 22.32
N VAL A 95 22.11 -8.49 23.48
CA VAL A 95 22.90 -8.14 24.68
C VAL A 95 23.65 -9.37 25.22
N THR A 96 23.05 -10.55 25.13
CA THR A 96 23.66 -11.80 25.63
C THR A 96 24.90 -12.25 24.86
N GLU A 97 25.13 -11.70 23.65
CA GLU A 97 26.32 -12.01 22.84
C GLU A 97 27.50 -11.07 23.17
N GLU A 98 27.30 -10.10 24.07
CA GLU A 98 28.36 -9.18 24.48
C GLU A 98 29.32 -9.83 25.49
N SER A 99 30.56 -9.41 25.45
CA SER A 99 31.63 -9.96 26.32
C SER A 99 31.44 -9.61 27.81
N PHE A 100 30.72 -8.53 28.09
CA PHE A 100 30.42 -8.11 29.47
C PHE A 100 29.21 -8.84 30.06
N PHE A 101 28.42 -9.55 29.25
CA PHE A 101 27.22 -10.22 29.73
C PHE A 101 27.58 -11.57 30.35
N PRO A 102 27.28 -11.81 31.65
CA PRO A 102 27.57 -13.08 32.29
C PRO A 102 26.66 -14.18 31.73
N ARG A 103 27.26 -15.23 31.18
CA ARG A 103 26.53 -16.43 30.79
C ARG A 103 25.98 -17.14 32.01
N ASN A 104 24.68 -17.25 32.12
CA ASN A 104 23.99 -17.97 33.18
C ASN A 104 22.92 -18.90 32.64
N GLN A 105 22.42 -19.82 33.47
CA GLN A 105 21.43 -20.81 33.06
C GLN A 105 20.02 -20.24 32.94
N TYR A 106 19.76 -19.06 33.51
CA TYR A 106 18.43 -18.47 33.60
C TYR A 106 18.12 -17.54 32.43
N LEU A 107 19.12 -16.78 31.94
CA LEU A 107 18.96 -15.83 30.83
C LEU A 107 19.93 -16.17 29.72
N THR A 108 19.48 -17.02 28.81
CA THR A 108 20.27 -17.52 27.69
C THR A 108 20.21 -16.65 26.45
N PHE A 109 19.14 -15.84 26.30
CA PHE A 109 18.98 -14.93 25.16
C PHE A 109 18.22 -13.66 25.55
N MET A 110 18.83 -12.49 25.27
CA MET A 110 18.23 -11.17 25.44
C MET A 110 18.54 -10.33 24.20
N LYS A 111 17.49 -9.85 23.56
CA LYS A 111 17.56 -8.94 22.39
C LYS A 111 16.70 -7.71 22.62
N ILE A 112 17.28 -6.55 22.43
CA ILE A 112 16.56 -5.27 22.39
C ILE A 112 16.43 -4.89 20.92
N ARG A 113 15.25 -4.44 20.48
CA ARG A 113 15.03 -3.99 19.11
C ARG A 113 14.14 -2.77 19.07
N GLY A 114 14.40 -1.88 18.12
CA GLY A 114 13.53 -0.77 17.78
C GLY A 114 13.27 -0.74 16.28
N SER A 115 12.08 -0.34 15.89
CA SER A 115 11.72 -0.20 14.48
C SER A 115 10.81 0.99 14.26
N TYR A 116 10.96 1.59 13.09
CA TYR A 116 10.08 2.65 12.59
C TYR A 116 9.80 2.40 11.12
N GLY A 117 8.58 2.64 10.70
CA GLY A 117 8.20 2.47 9.30
C GLY A 117 6.97 3.29 8.93
N VAL A 118 6.89 3.59 7.64
CA VAL A 118 5.74 4.23 7.02
C VAL A 118 5.00 3.20 6.19
N VAL A 119 3.69 3.09 6.42
CA VAL A 119 2.80 2.17 5.69
C VAL A 119 1.81 3.00 4.89
N GLY A 120 1.61 2.66 3.62
CA GLY A 120 0.63 3.29 2.74
C GLY A 120 -0.65 2.49 2.63
N ASN A 121 -1.78 3.21 2.54
CA ASN A 121 -3.08 2.66 2.23
C ASN A 121 -3.65 3.39 1.02
N ASP A 122 -4.08 2.64 0.00
CA ASP A 122 -4.69 3.16 -1.23
C ASP A 122 -6.22 3.01 -1.25
N LYS A 123 -6.79 2.34 -0.24
CA LYS A 123 -8.24 2.12 -0.12
C LYS A 123 -8.89 3.19 0.77
N ILE A 124 -8.90 4.42 0.29
CA ILE A 124 -9.47 5.55 1.01
C ILE A 124 -10.98 5.58 0.76
N GLY A 125 -11.78 5.54 1.84
CA GLY A 125 -13.24 5.66 1.77
C GLY A 125 -14.00 4.51 1.10
N GLY A 126 -13.33 3.42 0.73
CA GLY A 126 -13.96 2.22 0.15
C GLY A 126 -14.28 2.30 -1.35
N ASP A 127 -14.31 3.47 -1.95
CA ASP A 127 -14.60 3.68 -3.37
C ASP A 127 -13.31 3.73 -4.20
N ARG A 128 -13.42 3.38 -5.49
CA ARG A 128 -12.33 3.48 -6.45
C ARG A 128 -12.39 4.81 -7.18
N PHE A 129 -11.25 5.30 -7.65
CA PHE A 129 -11.15 6.48 -8.50
C PHE A 129 -11.77 7.76 -7.91
N LEU A 130 -11.63 7.97 -6.61
CA LEU A 130 -12.15 9.15 -5.91
C LEU A 130 -11.63 10.48 -6.47
N TYR A 131 -10.63 10.46 -7.33
CA TYR A 131 -10.13 11.66 -8.04
C TYR A 131 -11.02 12.08 -9.22
N ARG A 132 -11.94 11.20 -9.66
CA ARG A 132 -12.86 11.47 -10.76
C ARG A 132 -14.22 11.89 -10.19
N PRO A 133 -14.89 12.88 -10.77
CA PRO A 133 -16.28 13.15 -10.40
C PRO A 133 -17.12 11.93 -10.75
N THR A 134 -18.01 11.55 -9.86
CA THR A 134 -19.03 10.54 -10.17
C THR A 134 -20.05 11.14 -11.11
N SER A 135 -20.68 10.28 -11.92
CA SER A 135 -21.78 10.68 -12.81
C SER A 135 -22.92 11.31 -12.02
N TYR A 136 -23.79 12.04 -12.72
CA TYR A 136 -25.00 12.60 -12.14
C TYR A 136 -25.91 11.52 -11.59
N SER A 137 -26.45 11.76 -10.40
CA SER A 137 -27.49 10.95 -9.81
C SER A 137 -28.85 11.52 -10.17
N TYR A 138 -29.85 10.65 -10.32
CA TYR A 138 -31.20 11.10 -10.61
C TYR A 138 -31.81 11.75 -9.36
N GLY A 139 -32.32 13.00 -9.55
CA GLY A 139 -32.98 13.79 -8.52
C GLY A 139 -34.48 13.68 -8.55
N GLY A 140 -35.13 14.70 -7.97
CA GLY A 140 -36.58 14.83 -7.96
C GLY A 140 -37.17 14.90 -9.36
N LYS A 141 -38.46 14.69 -9.44
CA LYS A 141 -39.24 14.81 -10.68
C LYS A 141 -39.67 16.27 -10.86
N TYR A 142 -39.53 16.77 -12.07
CA TYR A 142 -40.05 18.05 -12.49
C TYR A 142 -41.25 17.83 -13.41
N HIS A 143 -42.32 18.56 -13.14
CA HIS A 143 -43.55 18.53 -13.94
C HIS A 143 -43.60 19.78 -14.79
N TRP A 144 -43.84 19.60 -16.11
CA TRP A 144 -44.03 20.69 -17.07
C TRP A 144 -45.42 20.56 -17.70
N GLY A 145 -46.19 21.64 -17.73
CA GLY A 145 -47.53 21.73 -18.31
C GLY A 145 -48.49 22.50 -17.41
N GLU A 146 -49.67 22.84 -17.91
CA GLU A 146 -50.71 23.47 -17.11
C GLU A 146 -51.48 22.45 -16.31
N ASP A 147 -51.95 22.88 -15.10
CA ASP A 147 -52.83 22.09 -14.24
C ASP A 147 -54.10 21.69 -15.01
N GLY A 148 -54.37 20.37 -15.08
CA GLY A 148 -55.55 19.82 -15.77
C GLY A 148 -55.31 19.34 -17.20
N SER A 149 -54.14 19.53 -17.77
CA SER A 149 -53.71 18.96 -19.04
C SER A 149 -52.62 17.92 -18.88
N THR A 150 -52.22 17.26 -19.95
CA THR A 150 -51.11 16.30 -19.97
C THR A 150 -49.81 16.94 -19.59
N TYR A 151 -49.46 16.94 -18.32
CA TYR A 151 -48.09 17.37 -17.94
C TYR A 151 -47.08 16.23 -18.16
N GLN A 152 -45.90 16.63 -18.66
CA GLN A 152 -44.79 15.70 -18.82
C GLN A 152 -43.90 15.75 -17.59
N THR A 153 -43.51 14.56 -17.12
CA THR A 153 -42.63 14.41 -15.95
C THR A 153 -41.23 14.09 -16.41
N TYR A 154 -40.29 14.93 -16.06
CA TYR A 154 -38.87 14.73 -16.30
C TYR A 154 -38.16 14.43 -15.01
N LYS A 155 -37.21 13.49 -15.07
CA LYS A 155 -36.29 13.22 -13.95
C LYS A 155 -35.22 14.30 -13.94
N GLY A 156 -35.10 14.99 -12.83
CA GLY A 156 -33.96 15.87 -12.58
C GLY A 156 -32.67 15.07 -12.37
N ALA A 157 -31.56 15.75 -12.50
CA ALA A 157 -30.26 15.19 -12.16
C ALA A 157 -29.50 16.16 -11.24
N TYR A 158 -28.76 15.65 -10.32
CA TYR A 158 -27.86 16.41 -9.47
C TYR A 158 -26.46 15.82 -9.53
N GLU A 159 -25.50 16.64 -9.27
CA GLU A 159 -24.08 16.27 -9.28
C GLU A 159 -23.81 15.26 -8.15
N GLY A 160 -23.13 14.17 -8.48
CA GLY A 160 -22.71 13.15 -7.51
C GLY A 160 -21.54 13.63 -6.66
N LYS A 161 -20.75 12.68 -6.14
CA LYS A 161 -19.52 13.03 -5.39
C LYS A 161 -18.56 13.80 -6.27
N LEU A 162 -18.10 14.94 -5.78
CA LEU A 162 -17.03 15.70 -6.42
C LEU A 162 -15.74 14.90 -6.39
N GLY A 163 -15.08 14.80 -7.54
CA GLY A 163 -13.76 14.18 -7.60
C GLY A 163 -12.70 15.08 -6.97
N ASN A 164 -11.76 14.48 -6.24
CA ASN A 164 -10.62 15.21 -5.70
C ASN A 164 -9.31 14.72 -6.34
N PRO A 165 -8.75 15.45 -7.33
CA PRO A 165 -7.51 15.07 -8.00
C PRO A 165 -6.28 15.15 -7.10
N ASP A 166 -6.39 15.75 -5.91
CA ASP A 166 -5.31 15.90 -4.96
C ASP A 166 -5.15 14.73 -4.00
N LEU A 167 -6.06 13.75 -4.07
CA LEU A 167 -5.95 12.54 -3.27
C LEU A 167 -4.70 11.73 -3.61
N THR A 168 -4.03 11.28 -2.56
CA THR A 168 -2.86 10.42 -2.62
C THR A 168 -2.91 9.41 -1.46
N TRP A 169 -1.88 8.59 -1.35
CA TRP A 169 -1.74 7.57 -0.32
C TRP A 169 -1.95 8.11 1.09
N GLU A 170 -2.82 7.46 1.83
CA GLU A 170 -2.87 7.61 3.29
C GLU A 170 -1.61 6.99 3.88
N LYS A 171 -0.94 7.71 4.78
CA LYS A 171 0.31 7.27 5.40
C LYS A 171 0.15 7.09 6.89
N ALA A 172 0.46 5.89 7.37
CA ALA A 172 0.53 5.58 8.79
C ALA A 172 1.99 5.42 9.21
N HIS A 173 2.39 6.12 10.26
CA HIS A 173 3.70 6.02 10.89
C HIS A 173 3.61 5.04 12.07
N LYS A 174 4.45 3.99 12.04
CA LYS A 174 4.47 2.96 13.08
C LYS A 174 5.85 2.91 13.72
N MET A 175 5.88 2.96 15.05
CA MET A 175 7.10 2.80 15.84
C MET A 175 6.87 1.70 16.88
N ASN A 176 7.88 0.83 17.04
CA ASN A 176 7.87 -0.26 18.01
C ASN A 176 9.25 -0.33 18.70
N ILE A 177 9.24 -0.62 19.99
CA ILE A 177 10.41 -0.89 20.80
C ILE A 177 10.22 -2.20 21.53
#